data_f4ce1dff212a6f143ccb7a349f8ac0c1
#
_entry.id   f4ce1dff212a6f143ccb7a349f8ac0c1
#
_cell.length_a   1.000
_cell.length_b   1.000
_cell.length_c   1.000
_cell.angle_alpha   90.00
_cell.angle_beta   90.00
_cell.angle_gamma   90.00
#
_symmetry.space_group_name_H-M   'P 1'
#
loop_
_entity.id
_entity.type
_entity.pdbx_description
1 polymer ?
#
loop_
_entity_poly.entity_id
_entity_poly.type
_entity_poly.pdbx_seq_one_letter_code
_entity_poly.pdbx_strand_id
1 'polypeptide(L)'
;MSQPDVFSALGDPTRREVLEQVSARGDATATELAAAMPITRQAVAKHLHVLAGAGLVEPRRAGRETRYASTPAPLGEAIAWMADLGAQWDARLAELKRSVS
;
A
#
# COMPACT_ATOMS: atom_id res chain seq x y z
N MET A 1 18.56 -4.62 -10.44
CA MET A 1 17.24 -4.05 -10.75
C MET A 1 16.44 -3.87 -9.47
N SER A 2 15.94 -2.69 -9.27
CA SER A 2 15.21 -2.41 -8.04
C SER A 2 13.79 -2.98 -8.10
N GLN A 3 13.39 -3.63 -7.04
CA GLN A 3 12.00 -4.01 -6.82
C GLN A 3 11.17 -2.75 -6.59
N PRO A 4 9.91 -2.73 -7.03
CA PRO A 4 9.01 -1.65 -6.62
C PRO A 4 8.99 -1.55 -5.11
N ASP A 5 9.15 -0.33 -4.62
CA ASP A 5 9.26 -0.13 -3.18
C ASP A 5 7.88 0.07 -2.55
N VAL A 6 7.41 -0.97 -1.88
CA VAL A 6 6.12 -0.94 -1.17
C VAL A 6 6.12 0.14 -0.08
N PHE A 7 7.22 0.26 0.67
CA PHE A 7 7.30 1.24 1.76
C PHE A 7 7.28 2.66 1.23
N SER A 8 7.97 2.92 0.11
CA SER A 8 7.94 4.23 -0.53
C SER A 8 6.54 4.57 -1.00
N ALA A 9 5.84 3.61 -1.63
CA ALA A 9 4.47 3.81 -2.09
C ALA A 9 3.53 4.12 -0.91
N LEU A 10 3.75 3.50 0.24
CA LEU A 10 2.92 3.70 1.43
C LEU A 10 3.37 4.90 2.28
N GLY A 11 4.42 5.61 1.86
CA GLY A 11 4.94 6.78 2.58
C GLY A 11 4.07 8.02 2.49
N ASP A 12 3.14 8.08 1.55
CA ASP A 12 2.24 9.22 1.36
C ASP A 12 0.87 8.90 1.97
N PRO A 13 0.39 9.71 2.93
CA PRO A 13 -0.90 9.45 3.59
C PRO A 13 -2.09 9.40 2.63
N THR A 14 -2.10 10.30 1.62
CA THR A 14 -3.19 10.32 0.64
C THR A 14 -3.16 9.06 -0.22
N ARG A 15 -1.96 8.60 -0.57
CA ARG A 15 -1.81 7.37 -1.34
C ARG A 15 -2.29 6.15 -0.55
N ARG A 16 -2.04 6.13 0.76
CA ARG A 16 -2.59 5.08 1.63
C ARG A 16 -4.11 5.10 1.62
N GLU A 17 -4.72 6.30 1.65
CA GLU A 17 -6.17 6.41 1.57
C GLU A 17 -6.72 5.87 0.24
N VAL A 18 -6.04 6.16 -0.87
CA VAL A 18 -6.43 5.62 -2.18
C VAL A 18 -6.43 4.10 -2.13
N LEU A 19 -5.37 3.50 -1.60
CA LEU A 19 -5.28 2.04 -1.48
C LEU A 19 -6.40 1.48 -0.59
N GLU A 20 -6.67 2.13 0.54
CA GLU A 20 -7.75 1.73 1.44
C GLU A 20 -9.11 1.75 0.75
N GLN A 21 -9.37 2.80 -0.04
CA GLN A 21 -10.62 2.91 -0.79
C GLN A 21 -10.76 1.82 -1.84
N VAL A 22 -9.67 1.51 -2.56
CA VAL A 22 -9.67 0.41 -3.53
C VAL A 22 -9.97 -0.91 -2.83
N SER A 23 -9.29 -1.17 -1.72
CA SER A 23 -9.47 -2.41 -0.96
C SER A 23 -10.89 -2.56 -0.42
N ALA A 24 -11.45 -1.47 0.10
CA ALA A 24 -12.80 -1.48 0.67
C ALA A 24 -13.88 -1.74 -0.39
N ARG A 25 -13.64 -1.28 -1.62
CA ARG A 25 -14.61 -1.41 -2.72
C ARG A 25 -14.45 -2.71 -3.51
N GLY A 26 -13.33 -3.41 -3.33
CA GLY A 26 -12.97 -4.55 -4.16
C GLY A 26 -12.26 -4.12 -5.43
N ASP A 27 -12.87 -3.21 -6.20
CA ASP A 27 -12.20 -2.50 -7.29
C ASP A 27 -12.80 -1.11 -7.46
N ALA A 28 -12.13 -0.24 -8.20
CA ALA A 28 -12.61 1.12 -8.42
C ALA A 28 -11.90 1.77 -9.61
N THR A 29 -12.59 2.73 -10.23
CA THR A 29 -11.98 3.60 -11.23
C THR A 29 -11.43 4.86 -10.57
N ALA A 30 -10.52 5.55 -11.26
CA ALA A 30 -10.02 6.84 -10.77
C ALA A 30 -11.15 7.85 -10.58
N THR A 31 -12.15 7.83 -11.44
CA THR A 31 -13.31 8.71 -11.33
C THR A 31 -14.13 8.43 -10.08
N GLU A 32 -14.38 7.15 -9.80
CA GLU A 32 -15.12 6.75 -8.58
C GLU A 32 -14.39 7.18 -7.32
N LEU A 33 -13.07 7.00 -7.30
CA LEU A 33 -12.26 7.38 -6.14
C LEU A 33 -12.22 8.89 -5.96
N ALA A 34 -12.09 9.66 -7.04
CA ALA A 34 -12.08 11.11 -6.97
C ALA A 34 -13.40 11.67 -6.47
N ALA A 35 -14.52 11.00 -6.77
CA ALA A 35 -15.84 11.41 -6.25
C ALA A 35 -15.95 11.20 -4.74
N ALA A 36 -15.18 10.28 -4.17
CA ALA A 36 -15.23 9.93 -2.75
C ALA A 36 -14.16 10.62 -1.92
N MET A 37 -13.19 11.29 -2.54
CA MET A 37 -12.03 11.87 -1.86
C MET A 37 -11.88 13.35 -2.24
N PRO A 38 -11.35 14.19 -1.32
CA PRO A 38 -11.19 15.62 -1.61
C PRO A 38 -9.94 15.92 -2.44
N ILE A 39 -9.71 15.17 -3.50
CA ILE A 39 -8.59 15.35 -4.41
C ILE A 39 -9.07 15.20 -5.86
N THR A 40 -8.29 15.70 -6.79
CA THR A 40 -8.67 15.65 -8.20
C THR A 40 -8.51 14.25 -8.78
N ARG A 41 -9.24 13.98 -9.88
CA ARG A 41 -9.08 12.72 -10.60
C ARG A 41 -7.64 12.51 -11.07
N GLN A 42 -6.97 13.60 -11.48
CA GLN A 42 -5.57 13.53 -11.91
C GLN A 42 -4.65 13.12 -10.77
N ALA A 43 -4.89 13.65 -9.57
CA ALA A 43 -4.10 13.27 -8.39
C ALA A 43 -4.34 11.80 -8.03
N VAL A 44 -5.60 11.35 -8.06
CA VAL A 44 -5.93 9.94 -7.84
C VAL A 44 -5.20 9.06 -8.86
N ALA A 45 -5.22 9.44 -10.14
CA ALA A 45 -4.55 8.66 -11.18
C ALA A 45 -3.05 8.54 -10.93
N LYS A 46 -2.40 9.62 -10.48
CA LYS A 46 -0.97 9.58 -10.12
C LYS A 46 -0.70 8.62 -8.96
N HIS A 47 -1.54 8.67 -7.93
CA HIS A 47 -1.40 7.75 -6.80
C HIS A 47 -1.59 6.30 -7.22
N LEU A 48 -2.59 6.03 -8.06
CA LEU A 48 -2.83 4.68 -8.58
C LEU A 48 -1.65 4.18 -9.42
N HIS A 49 -1.03 5.07 -10.18
CA HIS A 49 0.15 4.72 -10.98
C HIS A 49 1.31 4.27 -10.07
N VAL A 50 1.57 4.99 -8.99
CA VAL A 50 2.61 4.62 -8.03
C VAL A 50 2.28 3.30 -7.35
N LEU A 51 1.02 3.13 -6.93
CA LEU A 51 0.58 1.88 -6.29
C LEU A 51 0.69 0.69 -7.25
N ALA A 52 0.35 0.88 -8.52
CA ALA A 52 0.49 -0.18 -9.53
C ALA A 52 1.96 -0.53 -9.76
N GLY A 53 2.84 0.48 -9.78
CA GLY A 53 4.28 0.27 -9.91
C GLY A 53 4.86 -0.53 -8.76
N ALA A 54 4.30 -0.40 -7.56
CA ALA A 54 4.70 -1.17 -6.38
C ALA A 54 3.99 -2.53 -6.29
N GLY A 55 3.10 -2.85 -7.23
CA GLY A 55 2.37 -4.10 -7.25
C GLY A 55 1.23 -4.19 -6.24
N LEU A 56 0.83 -3.05 -5.67
CA LEU A 56 -0.22 -3.01 -4.64
C LEU A 56 -1.63 -2.93 -5.22
N VAL A 57 -1.75 -2.49 -6.45
CA VAL A 57 -3.00 -2.54 -7.21
C VAL A 57 -2.72 -3.06 -8.61
N GLU A 58 -3.74 -3.65 -9.22
CA GLU A 58 -3.65 -4.17 -10.59
C GLU A 58 -4.71 -3.50 -11.45
N PRO A 59 -4.30 -2.81 -12.53
CA PRO A 59 -5.27 -2.21 -13.44
C PRO A 59 -5.85 -3.26 -14.40
N ARG A 60 -7.14 -3.14 -14.67
CA ARG A 60 -7.85 -4.00 -15.63
C ARG A 60 -8.72 -3.13 -16.54
N ARG A 61 -8.64 -3.36 -17.83
CA ARG A 61 -9.55 -2.71 -18.77
C ARG A 61 -10.90 -3.38 -18.70
N ALA A 62 -11.94 -2.56 -18.61
CA ALA A 62 -13.33 -3.00 -18.62
C ALA A 62 -14.10 -2.03 -19.51
N GLY A 63 -14.21 -2.36 -20.80
CA GLY A 63 -14.76 -1.44 -21.79
C GLY A 63 -13.88 -0.21 -21.95
N ARG A 64 -14.44 0.97 -21.68
CA ARG A 64 -13.71 2.24 -21.74
C ARG A 64 -13.06 2.64 -20.45
N GLU A 65 -13.33 1.88 -19.38
CA GLU A 65 -12.81 2.17 -18.06
C GLU A 65 -11.54 1.39 -17.78
N THR A 66 -10.72 1.93 -16.87
CA THR A 66 -9.65 1.18 -16.21
C THR A 66 -10.06 1.05 -14.76
N ARG A 67 -10.24 -0.18 -14.30
CA ARG A 67 -10.57 -0.48 -12.91
C ARG A 67 -9.32 -1.00 -12.22
N TYR A 68 -9.18 -0.66 -10.95
CA TYR A 68 -8.02 -1.04 -10.15
C TYR A 68 -8.49 -1.91 -8.99
N ALA A 69 -7.87 -3.06 -8.83
CA ALA A 69 -8.15 -3.96 -7.71
C ALA A 69 -6.90 -4.09 -6.85
N SER A 70 -7.07 -4.23 -5.54
CA SER A 70 -5.92 -4.38 -4.64
C SER A 70 -5.27 -5.75 -4.83
N THR A 71 -3.95 -5.78 -4.68
CA THR A 71 -3.15 -6.99 -4.77
C THR A 71 -2.44 -7.18 -3.44
N PRO A 72 -2.89 -8.12 -2.59
CA PRO A 72 -2.39 -8.21 -1.21
C PRO A 72 -0.99 -8.82 -1.07
N ALA A 73 -0.48 -9.55 -2.06
CA ALA A 73 0.78 -10.28 -1.91
C ALA A 73 1.99 -9.40 -1.52
N PRO A 74 2.26 -8.26 -2.19
CA PRO A 74 3.39 -7.41 -1.78
C PRO A 74 3.22 -6.85 -0.37
N LEU A 75 1.98 -6.55 0.03
CA LEU A 75 1.68 -6.05 1.36
C LEU A 75 1.93 -7.13 2.41
N GLY A 76 1.55 -8.37 2.11
CA GLY A 76 1.82 -9.51 2.99
C GLY A 76 3.30 -9.75 3.20
N GLU A 77 4.11 -9.60 2.15
CA GLU A 77 5.57 -9.71 2.24
C GLU A 77 6.16 -8.62 3.13
N ALA A 78 5.68 -7.38 2.98
CA ALA A 78 6.11 -6.27 3.82
C ALA A 78 5.74 -6.47 5.28
N ILE A 79 4.54 -6.97 5.54
CA ILE A 79 4.08 -7.29 6.90
C ILE A 79 4.97 -8.36 7.52
N ALA A 80 5.27 -9.42 6.78
CA ALA A 80 6.13 -10.50 7.26
C ALA A 80 7.53 -9.98 7.62
N TRP A 81 8.10 -9.14 6.76
CA TRP A 81 9.41 -8.54 7.03
C TRP A 81 9.38 -7.68 8.29
N MET A 82 8.34 -6.86 8.44
CA MET A 82 8.20 -6.02 9.63
C MET A 82 8.01 -6.85 10.89
N ALA A 83 7.27 -7.94 10.80
CA ALA A 83 7.05 -8.84 11.94
C ALA A 83 8.37 -9.48 12.38
N ASP A 84 9.19 -9.92 11.44
CA ASP A 84 10.51 -10.46 11.75
C ASP A 84 11.41 -9.43 12.42
N LEU A 85 11.42 -8.22 11.89
CA LEU A 85 12.21 -7.13 12.46
C LEU A 85 11.71 -6.80 13.87
N GLY A 86 10.40 -6.76 14.07
CA GLY A 86 9.80 -6.52 15.38
C GLY A 86 10.20 -7.59 16.40
N ALA A 87 10.19 -8.85 15.99
CA ALA A 87 10.61 -9.96 16.85
C ALA A 87 12.07 -9.84 17.26
N GLN A 88 12.95 -9.42 16.35
CA GLN A 88 14.36 -9.17 16.67
C GLN A 88 14.53 -8.06 17.71
N TRP A 89 13.77 -6.98 17.56
CA TRP A 89 13.79 -5.87 18.51
C TRP A 89 13.28 -6.29 19.89
N ASP A 90 12.22 -7.09 19.93
CA ASP A 90 11.68 -7.60 21.19
C ASP A 90 12.71 -8.45 21.93
N ALA A 91 13.45 -9.29 21.21
CA ALA A 91 14.52 -10.10 21.79
C ALA A 91 15.63 -9.22 22.38
N ARG A 92 16.03 -8.17 21.67
CA ARG A 92 17.05 -7.23 22.14
C ARG A 92 16.59 -6.47 23.39
N LEU A 93 15.34 -6.04 23.42
CA LEU A 93 14.77 -5.36 24.58
C LEU A 93 14.73 -6.28 25.80
N ALA A 94 14.38 -7.54 25.59
CA ALA A 94 14.38 -8.53 26.68
C ALA A 94 15.79 -8.73 27.24
N GLU A 95 16.81 -8.78 26.38
CA GLU A 95 18.21 -8.88 26.84
C GLU A 95 18.62 -7.66 27.62
N LEU A 96 18.27 -6.47 27.16
CA LEU A 96 18.58 -5.24 27.89
C LEU A 96 17.94 -5.23 29.27
N LYS A 97 16.70 -5.63 29.39
CA LYS A 97 16.03 -5.71 30.68
C LYS A 97 16.71 -6.68 31.61
N ARG A 98 17.18 -7.83 31.11
CA ARG A 98 17.91 -8.80 31.93
C ARG A 98 19.24 -8.25 32.40
N SER A 99 19.93 -7.46 31.57
CA SER A 99 21.26 -6.97 31.91
C SER A 99 21.24 -5.81 32.90
N VAL A 100 20.13 -5.09 33.07
CA VAL A 100 20.03 -3.96 34.01
C VAL A 100 19.30 -4.30 35.30
N SER A 101 18.74 -5.48 35.43
CA SER A 101 18.02 -5.87 36.64
C SER A 101 18.88 -6.60 37.65
#